data_ed057af25c3a12037389f7946d4786d5
#
_entry.id   ed057af25c3a12037389f7946d4786d5
#
_cell.length_a   1.000
_cell.length_b   1.000
_cell.length_c   1.000
_cell.angle_alpha   90.00
_cell.angle_beta   90.00
_cell.angle_gamma   90.00
#
_symmetry.space_group_name_H-M   'P 1'
#
loop_
_entity.id
_entity.type
_entity.pdbx_description
1 polymer ?
#
loop_
_entity_poly.entity_id
_entity_poly.type
_entity_poly.pdbx_seq_one_letter_code
_entity_poly.pdbx_strand_id
1 'polypeptide(L)'
;AFRFEAAEGRLQKIPSVSTIPDSIQERTGFSTAEIAIHPSGKFLYVSNRGHDSIALFGINEQSGKLSLKSVEPTRCQTPRHFVIAPGGKRLYAAGQASGTITAFTIDSKTGRLSFNKRILKVPKPVCIVFSRPISSTPKKP
;
A
#
# COMPACT_ATOMS: atom_id res chain seq x y z
N ALA A 1 7.71 -9.29 9.42
CA ALA A 1 8.78 -9.28 8.41
C ALA A 1 9.75 -10.43 8.65
N PHE A 2 10.55 -10.78 7.64
CA PHE A 2 11.57 -11.84 7.70
C PHE A 2 12.85 -11.35 7.04
N ARG A 3 14.00 -11.78 7.57
CA ARG A 3 15.28 -11.68 6.90
C ARG A 3 15.49 -12.96 6.10
N PHE A 4 15.85 -12.83 4.84
CA PHE A 4 16.21 -13.96 4.01
C PHE A 4 17.73 -14.18 4.06
N GLU A 5 18.15 -15.34 4.52
CA GLU A 5 19.54 -15.79 4.55
C GLU A 5 19.80 -16.63 3.31
N ALA A 6 20.26 -15.97 2.23
CA ALA A 6 20.38 -16.58 0.92
C ALA A 6 21.31 -17.81 0.87
N ALA A 7 22.39 -17.81 1.66
CA ALA A 7 23.32 -18.93 1.72
C ALA A 7 22.69 -20.22 2.27
N GLU A 8 21.69 -20.10 3.13
CA GLU A 8 21.02 -21.23 3.80
C GLU A 8 19.61 -21.44 3.28
N GLY A 9 19.08 -20.56 2.41
CA GLY A 9 17.70 -20.58 1.95
C GLY A 9 16.66 -20.40 3.07
N ARG A 10 17.03 -19.78 4.19
CA ARG A 10 16.24 -19.70 5.41
C ARG A 10 15.64 -18.30 5.62
N LEU A 11 14.42 -18.29 6.20
CA LEU A 11 13.75 -17.06 6.65
C LEU A 11 13.84 -16.93 8.17
N GLN A 12 14.50 -15.88 8.65
CA GLN A 12 14.56 -15.52 10.06
C GLN A 12 13.46 -14.48 10.37
N LYS A 13 12.59 -14.76 11.34
CA LYS A 13 11.52 -13.85 11.74
C LYS A 13 12.10 -12.59 12.39
N ILE A 14 11.64 -11.43 11.91
CA ILE A 14 11.87 -10.13 12.56
C ILE A 14 10.63 -9.77 13.39
N PRO A 15 10.74 -8.99 14.48
CA PRO A 15 9.60 -8.57 15.27
C PRO A 15 8.47 -7.99 14.43
N SER A 16 7.24 -8.41 14.71
CA SER A 16 6.04 -7.89 14.06
C SER A 16 5.73 -6.48 14.57
N VAL A 17 5.19 -5.62 13.69
CA VAL A 17 4.75 -4.27 14.02
C VAL A 17 3.27 -4.15 13.68
N SER A 18 2.48 -3.52 14.57
CA SER A 18 1.07 -3.27 14.33
C SER A 18 0.88 -2.28 13.18
N THR A 19 -0.13 -2.53 12.34
CA THR A 19 -0.56 -1.61 11.26
C THR A 19 -1.60 -0.59 11.74
N ILE A 20 -2.07 -0.76 12.97
CA ILE A 20 -3.06 0.11 13.62
C ILE A 20 -2.41 0.72 14.86
N PRO A 21 -2.60 2.02 15.15
CA PRO A 21 -2.07 2.67 16.35
C PRO A 21 -2.53 1.99 17.63
N ASP A 22 -1.68 1.95 18.65
CA ASP A 22 -2.01 1.32 19.94
C ASP A 22 -3.12 2.05 20.69
N SER A 23 -3.37 3.31 20.36
CA SER A 23 -4.50 4.09 20.89
C SER A 23 -5.87 3.54 20.49
N ILE A 24 -5.94 2.71 19.43
CA ILE A 24 -7.18 2.06 19.00
C ILE A 24 -7.32 0.72 19.71
N GLN A 25 -8.22 0.67 20.70
CA GLN A 25 -8.45 -0.51 21.54
C GLN A 25 -9.38 -1.53 20.88
N GLU A 26 -10.47 -1.08 20.25
CA GLU A 26 -11.41 -1.96 19.55
C GLU A 26 -10.83 -2.32 18.15
N ARG A 27 -10.50 -3.59 17.98
CA ARG A 27 -9.86 -4.11 16.75
C ARG A 27 -10.61 -5.29 16.14
N THR A 28 -11.83 -5.55 16.62
CA THR A 28 -12.68 -6.64 16.13
C THR A 28 -13.01 -6.43 14.66
N GLY A 29 -12.81 -7.47 13.84
CA GLY A 29 -13.07 -7.43 12.40
C GLY A 29 -11.98 -6.74 11.57
N PHE A 30 -10.90 -6.23 12.18
CA PHE A 30 -9.78 -5.65 11.42
C PHE A 30 -8.88 -6.75 10.85
N SER A 31 -8.44 -6.54 9.62
CA SER A 31 -7.49 -7.44 8.96
C SER A 31 -6.68 -6.69 7.92
N THR A 32 -5.43 -7.08 7.74
CA THR A 32 -4.60 -6.55 6.64
C THR A 32 -4.95 -7.22 5.32
N ALA A 33 -4.64 -6.58 4.20
CA ALA A 33 -4.86 -7.12 2.87
C ALA A 33 -3.62 -6.98 1.97
N GLU A 34 -3.41 -5.81 1.36
CA GLU A 34 -2.29 -5.57 0.45
C GLU A 34 -1.09 -4.99 1.20
N ILE A 35 0.10 -5.32 0.71
CA ILE A 35 1.38 -4.79 1.19
C ILE A 35 2.28 -4.47 0.00
N ALA A 36 2.85 -3.26 -0.03
CA ALA A 36 3.75 -2.85 -1.10
C ALA A 36 4.87 -1.95 -0.60
N ILE A 37 6.08 -2.16 -1.11
CA ILE A 37 7.22 -1.29 -0.89
C ILE A 37 7.21 -0.21 -1.97
N HIS A 38 7.43 1.04 -1.55
CA HIS A 38 7.63 2.16 -2.48
C HIS A 38 8.89 1.92 -3.34
N PRO A 39 8.92 2.32 -4.62
CA PRO A 39 10.08 2.12 -5.50
C PRO A 39 11.41 2.67 -4.96
N SER A 40 11.38 3.65 -4.05
CA SER A 40 12.58 4.16 -3.38
C SER A 40 13.19 3.19 -2.34
N GLY A 41 12.51 2.11 -1.95
CA GLY A 41 12.94 1.23 -0.87
C GLY A 41 12.74 1.76 0.55
N LYS A 42 12.39 3.06 0.73
CA LYS A 42 12.34 3.73 2.04
C LYS A 42 11.04 3.58 2.79
N PHE A 43 9.95 3.27 2.10
CA PHE A 43 8.59 3.24 2.64
C PHE A 43 7.89 1.93 2.32
N LEU A 44 7.08 1.46 3.27
CA LEU A 44 6.20 0.30 3.13
C LEU A 44 4.76 0.76 3.43
N TYR A 45 3.82 0.34 2.61
CA TYR A 45 2.39 0.59 2.80
C TYR A 45 1.67 -0.73 3.05
N VAL A 46 0.66 -0.71 3.92
CA VAL A 46 -0.20 -1.86 4.22
C VAL A 46 -1.65 -1.39 4.31
N SER A 47 -2.58 -2.02 3.59
CA SER A 47 -4.00 -1.70 3.73
C SER A 47 -4.64 -2.49 4.87
N ASN A 48 -5.54 -1.82 5.62
CA ASN A 48 -6.29 -2.36 6.74
C ASN A 48 -7.78 -2.37 6.39
N ARG A 49 -8.36 -3.55 6.28
CA ARG A 49 -9.82 -3.74 6.12
C ARG A 49 -10.50 -3.64 7.48
N GLY A 50 -11.72 -3.10 7.51
CA GLY A 50 -12.46 -2.83 8.73
C GLY A 50 -12.08 -1.50 9.37
N HIS A 51 -10.78 -1.20 9.51
CA HIS A 51 -10.28 0.14 9.86
C HIS A 51 -10.27 1.09 8.63
N ASP A 52 -10.32 0.53 7.44
CA ASP A 52 -10.41 1.23 6.15
C ASP A 52 -9.34 2.30 5.95
N SER A 53 -8.09 1.91 6.19
CA SER A 53 -6.91 2.79 6.14
C SER A 53 -5.73 2.15 5.42
N ILE A 54 -4.71 2.98 5.16
CA ILE A 54 -3.37 2.54 4.76
C ILE A 54 -2.37 2.98 5.81
N ALA A 55 -1.66 2.02 6.40
CA ALA A 55 -0.53 2.25 7.28
C ALA A 55 0.73 2.51 6.45
N LEU A 56 1.47 3.56 6.80
CA LEU A 56 2.77 3.90 6.25
C LEU A 56 3.85 3.54 7.27
N PHE A 57 4.83 2.78 6.85
CA PHE A 57 6.05 2.50 7.63
C PHE A 57 7.26 3.07 6.93
N GLY A 58 8.18 3.62 7.72
CA GLY A 58 9.56 3.85 7.31
C GLY A 58 10.35 2.55 7.44
N ILE A 59 11.20 2.27 6.46
CA ILE A 59 12.13 1.12 6.45
C ILE A 59 13.51 1.64 6.82
N ASN A 60 14.12 1.05 7.85
CA ASN A 60 15.54 1.28 8.11
C ASN A 60 16.36 0.44 7.13
N GLU A 61 17.10 1.09 6.24
CA GLU A 61 17.80 0.44 5.13
C GLU A 61 18.88 -0.56 5.59
N GLN A 62 19.49 -0.35 6.76
CA GLN A 62 20.55 -1.23 7.29
C GLN A 62 19.98 -2.46 8.00
N SER A 63 18.94 -2.29 8.81
CA SER A 63 18.40 -3.35 9.66
C SER A 63 17.11 -3.99 9.14
N GLY A 64 16.43 -3.37 8.15
CA GLY A 64 15.10 -3.76 7.68
C GLY A 64 14.00 -3.50 8.70
N LYS A 65 14.28 -2.88 9.84
CA LYS A 65 13.29 -2.59 10.87
C LYS A 65 12.25 -1.59 10.35
N LEU A 66 10.98 -1.87 10.67
CA LEU A 66 9.84 -1.04 10.31
C LEU A 66 9.48 -0.11 11.47
N SER A 67 9.13 1.13 11.15
CA SER A 67 8.57 2.10 12.10
C SER A 67 7.30 2.71 11.53
N LEU A 68 6.18 2.57 12.26
CA LEU A 68 4.90 3.18 11.86
C LEU A 68 5.05 4.70 11.85
N LYS A 69 4.71 5.34 10.73
CA LYS A 69 4.83 6.80 10.51
C LYS A 69 3.46 7.48 10.50
N SER A 70 2.48 6.88 9.85
CA SER A 70 1.11 7.39 9.80
C SER A 70 0.15 6.30 9.38
N VAL A 71 -1.14 6.55 9.65
CA VAL A 71 -2.26 5.75 9.16
C VAL A 71 -3.24 6.71 8.51
N GLU A 72 -3.47 6.58 7.20
CA GLU A 72 -4.32 7.45 6.40
C GLU A 72 -5.63 6.74 6.06
N PRO A 73 -6.80 7.32 6.37
CA PRO A 73 -8.10 6.78 5.95
C PRO A 73 -8.19 6.69 4.43
N THR A 74 -8.65 5.55 3.90
CA THR A 74 -8.72 5.30 2.45
C THR A 74 -9.86 6.03 1.74
N ARG A 75 -10.84 6.56 2.47
CA ARG A 75 -12.06 7.14 1.90
C ARG A 75 -12.86 6.13 1.05
N CYS A 76 -12.63 4.84 1.27
CA CYS A 76 -13.37 3.72 0.71
C CYS A 76 -13.48 2.61 1.76
N GLN A 77 -14.44 1.70 1.57
CA GLN A 77 -14.66 0.58 2.50
C GLN A 77 -14.02 -0.70 1.98
N THR A 78 -13.41 -1.46 2.88
CA THR A 78 -12.73 -2.72 2.61
C THR A 78 -11.65 -2.55 1.54
N PRO A 79 -10.56 -1.78 1.83
CA PRO A 79 -9.44 -1.57 0.89
C PRO A 79 -8.66 -2.87 0.70
N ARG A 80 -9.20 -3.76 -0.14
CA ARG A 80 -8.67 -5.10 -0.36
C ARG A 80 -7.35 -5.10 -1.12
N HIS A 81 -7.16 -4.11 -1.96
CA HIS A 81 -5.94 -3.93 -2.75
C HIS A 81 -5.60 -2.45 -2.88
N PHE A 82 -4.34 -2.15 -3.01
CA PHE A 82 -3.88 -0.86 -3.50
C PHE A 82 -2.66 -1.08 -4.40
N VAL A 83 -2.35 -0.08 -5.21
CA VAL A 83 -1.17 -0.10 -6.06
C VAL A 83 -0.48 1.25 -6.03
N ILE A 84 0.86 1.23 -6.02
CA ILE A 84 1.67 2.41 -6.24
C ILE A 84 1.89 2.54 -7.73
N ALA A 85 1.50 3.69 -8.32
CA ALA A 85 1.70 3.93 -9.73
C ALA A 85 3.18 3.91 -10.12
N PRO A 86 3.53 3.55 -11.34
CA PRO A 86 4.88 3.68 -11.87
C PRO A 86 5.43 5.10 -11.62
N GLY A 87 6.67 5.19 -11.12
CA GLY A 87 7.28 6.45 -10.70
C GLY A 87 7.01 6.88 -9.25
N GLY A 88 6.23 6.12 -8.46
CA GLY A 88 6.14 6.27 -7.02
C GLY A 88 5.36 7.50 -6.51
N LYS A 89 4.77 8.33 -7.37
CA LYS A 89 4.14 9.60 -6.97
C LYS A 89 2.68 9.48 -6.57
N ARG A 90 2.03 8.35 -6.83
CA ARG A 90 0.60 8.15 -6.59
C ARG A 90 0.30 6.75 -6.09
N LEU A 91 -0.73 6.65 -5.26
CA LEU A 91 -1.29 5.39 -4.78
C LEU A 91 -2.79 5.39 -5.07
N TYR A 92 -3.31 4.23 -5.51
CA TYR A 92 -4.72 4.01 -5.76
C TYR A 92 -5.20 2.87 -4.88
N ALA A 93 -6.25 3.10 -4.08
CA ALA A 93 -6.82 2.09 -3.20
C ALA A 93 -8.18 1.61 -3.72
N ALA A 94 -8.36 0.29 -3.78
CA ALA A 94 -9.57 -0.39 -4.24
C ALA A 94 -10.43 -0.79 -3.06
N GLY A 95 -11.55 -0.10 -2.87
CA GLY A 95 -12.55 -0.36 -1.84
C GLY A 95 -13.60 -1.34 -2.34
N GLN A 96 -13.42 -2.61 -2.01
CA GLN A 96 -14.30 -3.69 -2.47
C GLN A 96 -15.75 -3.48 -2.06
N ALA A 97 -16.01 -3.14 -0.80
CA ALA A 97 -17.37 -2.98 -0.29
C ALA A 97 -18.03 -1.67 -0.78
N SER A 98 -17.26 -0.57 -0.84
CA SER A 98 -17.79 0.71 -1.34
C SER A 98 -17.92 0.77 -2.86
N GLY A 99 -17.34 -0.16 -3.62
CA GLY A 99 -17.36 -0.12 -5.09
C GLY A 99 -16.63 1.12 -5.64
N THR A 100 -15.50 1.49 -5.05
CA THR A 100 -14.78 2.71 -5.42
C THR A 100 -13.27 2.49 -5.48
N ILE A 101 -12.61 3.29 -6.32
CA ILE A 101 -11.15 3.46 -6.29
C ILE A 101 -10.87 4.90 -5.89
N THR A 102 -10.03 5.08 -4.85
CA THR A 102 -9.60 6.38 -4.34
C THR A 102 -8.15 6.63 -4.67
N ALA A 103 -7.78 7.90 -4.90
CA ALA A 103 -6.44 8.29 -5.34
C ALA A 103 -5.75 9.19 -4.33
N PHE A 104 -4.45 8.92 -4.11
CA PHE A 104 -3.59 9.66 -3.19
C PHE A 104 -2.32 10.13 -3.91
N THR A 105 -1.81 11.28 -3.52
CA THR A 105 -0.45 11.70 -3.81
C THR A 105 0.47 11.18 -2.72
N ILE A 106 1.65 10.71 -3.09
CA ILE A 106 2.72 10.30 -2.17
C ILE A 106 3.75 11.43 -2.10
N ASP A 107 4.00 11.93 -0.90
CA ASP A 107 5.11 12.84 -0.65
C ASP A 107 6.44 12.07 -0.75
N SER A 108 7.33 12.47 -1.65
CA SER A 108 8.55 11.72 -1.94
C SER A 108 9.59 11.75 -0.81
N LYS A 109 9.51 12.72 0.11
CA LYS A 109 10.44 12.86 1.24
C LYS A 109 9.97 12.10 2.47
N THR A 110 8.66 12.11 2.73
CA THR A 110 8.08 11.57 3.96
C THR A 110 7.28 10.29 3.76
N GLY A 111 6.93 9.95 2.51
CA GLY A 111 6.03 8.84 2.16
C GLY A 111 4.56 9.10 2.50
N ARG A 112 4.21 10.24 3.09
CA ARG A 112 2.83 10.53 3.53
C ARG A 112 1.87 10.58 2.36
N LEU A 113 0.67 10.03 2.60
CA LEU A 113 -0.42 10.05 1.64
C LEU A 113 -1.26 11.32 1.81
N SER A 114 -1.63 11.93 0.70
CA SER A 114 -2.59 13.04 0.65
C SER A 114 -3.71 12.69 -0.33
N PHE A 115 -4.96 12.69 0.16
CA PHE A 115 -6.13 12.36 -0.65
C PHE A 115 -6.39 13.41 -1.74
N ASN A 116 -6.49 12.96 -3.00
CA ASN A 116 -6.64 13.86 -4.16
C ASN A 116 -8.09 14.29 -4.43
N LYS A 117 -9.04 13.96 -3.53
CA LYS A 117 -10.48 14.19 -3.71
C LYS A 117 -11.06 13.53 -4.99
N ARG A 118 -10.36 12.56 -5.58
CA ARG A 118 -10.81 11.81 -6.76
C ARG A 118 -11.26 10.43 -6.33
N ILE A 119 -12.47 10.07 -6.74
CA ILE A 119 -13.12 8.78 -6.49
C ILE A 119 -13.67 8.30 -7.83
N LEU A 120 -13.28 7.09 -8.25
CA LEU A 120 -13.83 6.40 -9.39
C LEU A 120 -14.78 5.31 -8.90
N LYS A 121 -15.98 5.24 -9.43
CA LYS A 121 -16.93 4.15 -9.16
C LYS A 121 -16.57 2.94 -10.02
N VAL A 122 -16.32 1.80 -9.38
CA VAL A 122 -16.00 0.53 -10.03
C VAL A 122 -16.65 -0.59 -9.21
N PRO A 123 -17.54 -1.42 -9.76
CA PRO A 123 -18.19 -2.48 -8.99
C PRO A 123 -17.17 -3.46 -8.38
N LYS A 124 -17.16 -3.56 -7.05
CA LYS A 124 -16.35 -4.51 -6.26
C LYS A 124 -14.88 -4.65 -6.70
N PRO A 125 -14.09 -3.56 -6.79
CA PRO A 125 -12.70 -3.64 -7.24
C PRO A 125 -11.86 -4.40 -6.21
N VAL A 126 -11.13 -5.42 -6.66
CA VAL A 126 -10.31 -6.29 -5.80
C VAL A 126 -8.85 -6.32 -6.22
N CYS A 127 -8.53 -5.76 -7.40
CA CYS A 127 -7.16 -5.66 -7.91
C CYS A 127 -7.05 -4.48 -8.88
N ILE A 128 -5.91 -3.79 -8.85
CA ILE A 128 -5.54 -2.72 -9.78
C ILE A 128 -4.13 -3.04 -10.27
N VAL A 129 -3.94 -3.06 -11.59
CA VAL A 129 -2.63 -3.27 -12.21
C VAL A 129 -2.35 -2.19 -13.25
N PHE A 130 -1.10 -1.85 -13.44
CA PHE A 130 -0.65 -0.98 -14.52
C PHE A 130 -0.04 -1.83 -15.64
N SER A 131 -0.52 -1.67 -16.85
CA SER A 131 0.14 -2.20 -18.05
C SER A 131 1.23 -1.25 -18.53
N ARG A 132 2.22 -1.77 -19.23
CA ARG A 132 3.10 -0.90 -20.01
C ARG A 132 2.29 -0.28 -21.15
N PRO A 133 2.57 0.99 -21.54
CA PRO A 133 1.95 1.55 -22.75
C PRO A 133 2.25 0.63 -23.95
N ILE A 134 1.21 0.26 -24.68
CA ILE A 134 1.41 -0.40 -25.98
C ILE A 134 2.00 0.67 -26.86
N SER A 135 3.26 0.53 -27.29
CA SER A 135 3.86 1.42 -28.26
C SER A 135 3.09 1.24 -29.57
N SER A 136 2.23 2.20 -29.88
CA SER A 136 1.60 2.31 -31.20
C SER A 136 2.61 2.85 -32.20
N THR A 137 3.66 2.08 -32.48
CA THR A 137 4.45 2.33 -33.69
C THR A 137 3.70 1.62 -34.82
N PRO A 138 3.05 2.34 -35.76
CA PRO A 138 2.51 1.68 -36.92
C PRO A 138 3.68 1.03 -37.65
N LYS A 139 3.62 -0.29 -37.87
CA LYS A 139 4.48 -0.93 -38.84
C LYS A 139 4.20 -0.22 -40.18
N LYS A 140 5.18 0.54 -40.66
CA LYS A 140 5.17 1.08 -42.03
C LYS A 140 5.11 -0.12 -42.99
N PRO A 141 4.23 -0.06 -44.02
CA PRO A 141 4.13 -1.11 -45.04
C PRO A 141 5.42 -1.32 -45.80
#